data_4166a3f620bd38e1edd9494d2e643f63
#
_entry.id   4166a3f620bd38e1edd9494d2e643f63
#
_cell.length_a   1.000
_cell.length_b   1.000
_cell.length_c   1.000
_cell.angle_alpha   90.00
_cell.angle_beta   90.00
_cell.angle_gamma   90.00
#
_symmetry.space_group_name_H-M   'P 1'
#
loop_
_entity.id
_entity.type
_entity.pdbx_description
1 polymer ?
#
loop_
_entity_poly.entity_id
_entity_poly.type
_entity_poly.pdbx_seq_one_letter_code
_entity_poly.pdbx_strand_id
1 'polypeptide(L)'
;MKDGRLYVAAPLGTPQLLYKAVVKAWDALPPDVKARLNASDPLALYKSLSSLLGERDGAGKLLKALNGTNVTTATSIYVFDLNGLDIRLRAAAEVPGSLLNQFAIEGLDGRLVVATTVSDVKFLEPGSLAARLPPPSPMEGDIAISEDGKPVVTIRPPPPPAPPPAVYILTVGEPRNSVYLLDPDGRTVSALEGLAPGERIYAARLVERTLYLVAYRQVDPLFAIDLSDVTQPKVLGFLKIPGLLEYLHPVDGGRLLGVGTYEQGIKIALFDVSKPTQLREISNITATNVLSPVLYDHHAFAYSPKLRLALIPVASWRPAGYVLAVEVGDRLSLRAVINATAHRAFFGRDAIYLVGGAQIWKYAADLRQVATTELR
;
A
#
# COMPACT_ATOMS: atom_id res chain seq x y z
N MET A 1 -0.97 0.87 -16.27
CA MET A 1 -0.71 1.68 -17.49
C MET A 1 -2.03 2.22 -17.97
N LYS A 2 -2.14 3.52 -18.16
CA LYS A 2 -3.33 4.20 -18.68
C LYS A 2 -2.84 5.32 -19.62
N ASP A 3 -3.48 5.51 -20.73
CA ASP A 3 -3.18 6.57 -21.73
C ASP A 3 -1.72 6.57 -22.26
N GLY A 4 -1.12 5.39 -22.46
CA GLY A 4 0.25 5.27 -22.97
C GLY A 4 1.33 5.74 -21.97
N ARG A 5 1.02 5.78 -20.68
CA ARG A 5 1.94 6.21 -19.62
C ARG A 5 2.17 5.15 -18.57
N LEU A 6 3.38 5.17 -18.03
CA LEU A 6 3.78 4.43 -16.83
C LEU A 6 4.05 5.42 -15.71
N TYR A 7 3.43 5.19 -14.57
CA TYR A 7 3.67 5.94 -13.35
C TYR A 7 4.44 5.06 -12.37
N VAL A 8 5.55 5.58 -11.88
CA VAL A 8 6.37 4.93 -10.86
C VAL A 8 6.41 5.83 -9.64
N ALA A 9 5.98 5.31 -8.50
CA ALA A 9 5.99 6.03 -7.24
C ALA A 9 6.94 5.35 -6.26
N ALA A 10 7.76 6.15 -5.57
CA ALA A 10 8.70 5.69 -4.57
C ALA A 10 8.66 6.60 -3.34
N PRO A 11 8.48 6.04 -2.11
CA PRO A 11 8.58 6.85 -0.90
C PRO A 11 10.00 7.39 -0.76
N LEU A 12 10.14 8.61 -0.25
CA LEU A 12 11.46 9.15 0.08
C LEU A 12 12.07 8.37 1.24
N GLY A 13 13.28 7.87 1.02
CA GLY A 13 14.06 7.22 2.07
C GLY A 13 14.73 8.21 3.02
N THR A 14 15.42 7.67 4.04
CA THR A 14 16.16 8.46 5.05
C THR A 14 17.10 9.50 4.44
N PRO A 15 17.92 9.19 3.41
CA PRO A 15 18.84 10.17 2.82
C PRO A 15 18.12 11.38 2.23
N GLN A 16 17.05 11.17 1.49
CA GLN A 16 16.30 12.24 0.84
C GLN A 16 15.55 13.11 1.85
N LEU A 17 14.90 12.50 2.86
CA LEU A 17 14.22 13.23 3.92
C LEU A 17 15.20 14.03 4.77
N LEU A 18 16.39 13.47 5.06
CA LEU A 18 17.45 14.15 5.77
C LEU A 18 17.98 15.35 4.96
N TYR A 19 18.19 15.18 3.65
CA TYR A 19 18.55 16.28 2.76
C TYR A 19 17.52 17.40 2.81
N LYS A 20 16.24 17.10 2.67
CA LYS A 20 15.16 18.09 2.77
C LYS A 20 15.15 18.81 4.10
N ALA A 21 15.36 18.10 5.21
CA ALA A 21 15.43 18.68 6.52
C ALA A 21 16.60 19.66 6.65
N VAL A 22 17.79 19.29 6.16
CA VAL A 22 18.97 20.13 6.18
C VAL A 22 18.77 21.39 5.34
N VAL A 23 18.25 21.26 4.12
CA VAL A 23 17.97 22.42 3.26
C VAL A 23 16.97 23.36 3.94
N LYS A 24 15.92 22.82 4.54
CA LYS A 24 14.89 23.61 5.24
C LYS A 24 15.43 24.27 6.52
N ALA A 25 16.33 23.58 7.23
CA ALA A 25 16.94 24.07 8.46
C ALA A 25 18.19 24.94 8.21
N TRP A 26 18.61 25.11 6.97
CA TRP A 26 19.93 25.65 6.63
C TRP A 26 20.30 26.90 7.42
N ASP A 27 19.39 27.87 7.48
CA ASP A 27 19.66 29.15 8.17
C ASP A 27 19.71 29.00 9.71
N ALA A 28 19.02 28.02 10.25
CA ALA A 28 18.99 27.70 11.68
C ALA A 28 20.15 26.78 12.14
N LEU A 29 20.92 26.20 11.19
CA LEU A 29 22.07 25.35 11.52
C LEU A 29 23.18 26.17 12.18
N PRO A 30 23.86 25.65 13.23
CA PRO A 30 25.05 26.24 13.80
C PRO A 30 26.17 26.44 12.76
N PRO A 31 26.96 27.53 12.84
CA PRO A 31 28.02 27.82 11.87
C PRO A 31 29.07 26.70 11.75
N ASP A 32 29.44 26.07 12.87
CA ASP A 32 30.36 24.94 12.92
C ASP A 32 29.82 23.69 12.24
N VAL A 33 28.50 23.46 12.29
CA VAL A 33 27.81 22.39 11.56
C VAL A 33 27.76 22.71 10.07
N LYS A 34 27.36 23.94 9.69
CA LYS A 34 27.30 24.38 8.28
C LYS A 34 28.64 24.23 7.54
N ALA A 35 29.74 24.64 8.19
CA ALA A 35 31.06 24.59 7.60
C ALA A 35 31.54 23.18 7.22
N ARG A 36 30.88 22.16 7.78
CA ARG A 36 31.24 20.74 7.57
C ARG A 36 30.31 20.04 6.57
N LEU A 37 29.24 20.71 6.14
CA LEU A 37 28.26 20.15 5.21
C LEU A 37 28.56 20.59 3.78
N ASN A 38 28.61 19.62 2.88
CA ASN A 38 28.69 19.89 1.44
C ASN A 38 27.28 19.80 0.83
N ALA A 39 26.63 20.93 0.65
CA ALA A 39 25.29 21.04 0.10
C ALA A 39 25.24 21.22 -1.42
N SER A 40 26.31 20.86 -2.15
CA SER A 40 26.37 21.00 -3.62
C SER A 40 25.33 20.12 -4.34
N ASP A 41 25.08 18.94 -3.81
CA ASP A 41 24.08 17.99 -4.28
C ASP A 41 23.66 17.02 -3.16
N PRO A 42 22.53 16.26 -3.33
CA PRO A 42 22.04 15.35 -2.30
C PRO A 42 23.03 14.28 -1.85
N LEU A 43 23.84 13.75 -2.76
CA LEU A 43 24.81 12.69 -2.44
C LEU A 43 26.02 13.25 -1.66
N ALA A 44 26.53 14.41 -2.08
CA ALA A 44 27.61 15.10 -1.38
C ALA A 44 27.19 15.51 0.03
N LEU A 45 25.97 16.03 0.17
CA LEU A 45 25.38 16.34 1.47
C LEU A 45 25.26 15.09 2.34
N TYR A 46 24.72 14.00 1.80
CA TYR A 46 24.57 12.75 2.56
C TYR A 46 25.91 12.19 3.05
N LYS A 47 26.97 12.24 2.22
CA LYS A 47 28.33 11.83 2.62
C LYS A 47 28.88 12.68 3.75
N SER A 48 28.76 14.01 3.65
CA SER A 48 29.23 14.92 4.71
C SER A 48 28.42 14.79 5.99
N LEU A 49 27.12 14.55 5.90
CA LEU A 49 26.23 14.24 7.04
C LEU A 49 26.64 12.94 7.73
N SER A 50 26.95 11.89 6.99
CA SER A 50 27.37 10.60 7.57
C SER A 50 28.64 10.74 8.40
N SER A 51 29.59 11.57 7.96
CA SER A 51 30.79 11.89 8.72
C SER A 51 30.46 12.66 10.01
N LEU A 52 29.62 13.69 9.90
CA LEU A 52 29.22 14.52 11.05
C LEU A 52 28.43 13.73 12.10
N LEU A 53 27.57 12.83 11.66
CA LEU A 53 26.74 11.98 12.53
C LEU A 53 27.54 10.89 13.27
N GLY A 54 28.75 10.57 12.79
CA GLY A 54 29.71 9.72 13.51
C GLY A 54 30.29 10.39 14.75
N GLU A 55 30.12 11.70 14.93
CA GLU A 55 30.62 12.47 16.04
C GLU A 55 29.48 12.91 16.98
N ARG A 56 29.59 12.55 18.26
CA ARG A 56 28.52 12.73 19.24
C ARG A 56 28.03 14.17 19.39
N ASP A 57 28.94 15.13 19.43
CA ASP A 57 28.60 16.56 19.59
C ASP A 57 28.01 17.16 18.29
N GLY A 58 28.60 16.84 17.15
CA GLY A 58 28.09 17.27 15.83
C GLY A 58 26.72 16.73 15.52
N ALA A 59 26.48 15.45 15.82
CA ALA A 59 25.20 14.81 15.64
C ALA A 59 24.09 15.46 16.50
N GLY A 60 24.34 15.71 17.79
CA GLY A 60 23.36 16.30 18.68
C GLY A 60 22.95 17.72 18.25
N LYS A 61 23.89 18.58 17.85
CA LYS A 61 23.60 19.92 17.35
C LYS A 61 22.78 19.89 16.05
N LEU A 62 23.18 19.02 15.11
CA LEU A 62 22.46 18.84 13.83
C LEU A 62 21.04 18.37 14.07
N LEU A 63 20.84 17.28 14.80
CA LEU A 63 19.53 16.69 15.03
C LEU A 63 18.57 17.62 15.79
N LYS A 64 19.10 18.42 16.71
CA LYS A 64 18.33 19.47 17.40
C LYS A 64 17.80 20.51 16.40
N ALA A 65 18.63 20.97 15.46
CA ALA A 65 18.23 21.92 14.43
C ALA A 65 17.20 21.29 13.46
N LEU A 66 17.47 20.06 12.98
CA LEU A 66 16.55 19.36 12.06
C LEU A 66 15.18 19.09 12.71
N ASN A 67 15.15 18.71 13.97
CA ASN A 67 13.90 18.44 14.68
C ASN A 67 13.10 19.69 15.02
N GLY A 68 13.70 20.88 14.86
CA GLY A 68 13.01 22.17 14.88
C GLY A 68 12.30 22.50 13.57
N THR A 69 12.56 21.74 12.48
CA THR A 69 11.89 21.94 11.19
C THR A 69 10.70 20.98 11.04
N ASN A 70 9.67 21.44 10.34
CA ASN A 70 8.52 20.60 10.03
C ASN A 70 8.77 19.85 8.71
N VAL A 71 9.27 18.62 8.80
CA VAL A 71 9.46 17.71 7.66
C VAL A 71 8.43 16.61 7.73
N THR A 72 7.82 16.29 6.60
CA THR A 72 6.82 15.22 6.48
C THR A 72 7.35 14.10 5.60
N THR A 73 6.76 12.92 5.72
CA THR A 73 6.90 11.86 4.72
C THR A 73 6.54 12.43 3.34
N ALA A 74 7.17 11.91 2.28
CA ALA A 74 6.89 12.32 0.91
C ALA A 74 7.12 11.17 -0.07
N THR A 75 6.52 11.27 -1.24
CA THR A 75 6.62 10.29 -2.33
C THR A 75 7.07 10.99 -3.60
N SER A 76 8.14 10.49 -4.22
CA SER A 76 8.52 10.85 -5.59
C SER A 76 7.68 10.09 -6.59
N ILE A 77 7.24 10.78 -7.64
CA ILE A 77 6.44 10.23 -8.73
C ILE A 77 7.18 10.51 -10.03
N TYR A 78 7.44 9.47 -10.80
CA TYR A 78 8.04 9.56 -12.12
C TYR A 78 7.00 9.19 -13.17
N VAL A 79 6.82 10.04 -14.17
CA VAL A 79 5.92 9.86 -15.29
C VAL A 79 6.73 9.53 -16.52
N PHE A 80 6.46 8.38 -17.14
CA PHE A 80 7.10 7.95 -18.37
C PHE A 80 6.08 7.87 -19.49
N ASP A 81 6.42 8.42 -20.66
CA ASP A 81 5.70 8.17 -21.89
C ASP A 81 6.15 6.82 -22.47
N LEU A 82 5.19 6.00 -22.90
CA LEU A 82 5.42 4.69 -23.51
C LEU A 82 5.03 4.73 -24.98
N ASN A 83 5.99 4.43 -25.87
CA ASN A 83 5.73 4.28 -27.30
C ASN A 83 6.36 2.95 -27.80
N GLY A 84 5.58 1.89 -27.77
CA GLY A 84 6.08 0.53 -28.01
C GLY A 84 7.10 0.13 -26.95
N LEU A 85 8.36 -0.09 -27.36
CA LEU A 85 9.49 -0.41 -26.46
C LEU A 85 10.27 0.85 -26.04
N ASP A 86 9.91 2.03 -26.55
CA ASP A 86 10.58 3.29 -26.17
C ASP A 86 9.92 3.83 -24.88
N ILE A 87 10.73 3.99 -23.84
CA ILE A 87 10.32 4.48 -22.53
C ILE A 87 11.08 5.76 -22.25
N ARG A 88 10.38 6.88 -22.11
CA ARG A 88 11.00 8.20 -21.86
C ARG A 88 10.46 8.83 -20.61
N LEU A 89 11.36 9.27 -19.73
CA LEU A 89 10.96 10.08 -18.59
C LEU A 89 10.40 11.42 -19.09
N ARG A 90 9.13 11.66 -18.78
CA ARG A 90 8.42 12.89 -19.10
C ARG A 90 8.54 13.92 -17.98
N ALA A 91 8.27 13.47 -16.76
CA ALA A 91 8.23 14.34 -15.60
C ALA A 91 8.63 13.60 -14.32
N ALA A 92 9.16 14.36 -13.36
CA ALA A 92 9.33 13.94 -11.98
C ALA A 92 8.62 14.93 -11.08
N ALA A 93 7.83 14.42 -10.15
CA ALA A 93 7.07 15.18 -9.18
C ALA A 93 7.30 14.65 -7.77
N GLU A 94 6.93 15.44 -6.78
CA GLU A 94 6.92 15.01 -5.39
C GLU A 94 5.63 15.48 -4.74
N VAL A 95 5.01 14.58 -3.97
CA VAL A 95 3.84 14.89 -3.13
C VAL A 95 4.13 14.57 -1.67
N PRO A 96 3.59 15.35 -0.72
CA PRO A 96 3.65 15.01 0.70
C PRO A 96 2.95 13.68 0.99
N GLY A 97 3.50 12.90 1.92
CA GLY A 97 2.91 11.65 2.39
C GLY A 97 3.42 10.41 1.68
N SER A 98 2.97 9.27 2.18
CA SER A 98 3.28 7.94 1.64
C SER A 98 2.04 7.35 0.99
N LEU A 99 2.23 6.67 -0.15
CA LEU A 99 1.19 5.89 -0.82
C LEU A 99 0.95 4.58 -0.07
N LEU A 100 -0.31 4.14 -0.05
CA LEU A 100 -0.65 2.81 0.44
C LEU A 100 -0.19 1.72 -0.55
N ASN A 101 -0.66 1.82 -1.79
CA ASN A 101 -0.42 0.86 -2.88
C ASN A 101 -0.76 1.51 -4.22
N GLN A 102 -0.75 0.72 -5.32
CA GLN A 102 -1.05 1.20 -6.67
C GLN A 102 -2.47 1.74 -6.88
N PHE A 103 -3.43 1.44 -6.02
CA PHE A 103 -4.79 2.01 -6.12
C PHE A 103 -4.90 3.40 -5.52
N ALA A 104 -3.88 3.83 -4.79
CA ALA A 104 -3.75 5.19 -4.30
C ALA A 104 -3.13 6.15 -5.33
N ILE A 105 -2.81 5.65 -6.53
CA ILE A 105 -2.29 6.43 -7.66
C ILE A 105 -2.98 5.98 -8.96
N GLU A 106 -3.80 6.86 -9.54
CA GLU A 106 -4.64 6.53 -10.70
C GLU A 106 -4.69 7.66 -11.72
N GLY A 107 -4.78 7.30 -13.01
CA GLY A 107 -4.96 8.27 -14.08
C GLY A 107 -6.42 8.71 -14.24
N LEU A 108 -6.65 10.01 -14.36
CA LEU A 108 -7.95 10.62 -14.63
C LEU A 108 -7.82 11.72 -15.69
N ASP A 109 -8.39 11.54 -16.88
CA ASP A 109 -8.39 12.51 -17.99
C ASP A 109 -7.00 13.09 -18.30
N GLY A 110 -6.00 12.20 -18.40
CA GLY A 110 -4.61 12.59 -18.65
C GLY A 110 -3.88 13.19 -17.45
N ARG A 111 -4.53 13.36 -16.31
CA ARG A 111 -3.96 13.79 -15.02
C ARG A 111 -3.72 12.59 -14.10
N LEU A 112 -3.03 12.82 -13.01
CA LEU A 112 -2.75 11.82 -12.00
C LEU A 112 -3.44 12.20 -10.69
N VAL A 113 -4.22 11.29 -10.15
CA VAL A 113 -4.81 11.37 -8.81
C VAL A 113 -3.92 10.59 -7.87
N VAL A 114 -3.51 11.21 -6.78
CA VAL A 114 -2.57 10.62 -5.81
C VAL A 114 -3.13 10.80 -4.41
N ALA A 115 -3.46 9.69 -3.73
CA ALA A 115 -3.92 9.70 -2.35
C ALA A 115 -2.79 9.26 -1.41
N THR A 116 -2.48 10.06 -0.40
CA THR A 116 -1.36 9.81 0.52
C THR A 116 -1.77 9.95 1.97
N THR A 117 -1.05 9.24 2.86
CA THR A 117 -1.04 9.52 4.30
C THR A 117 0.20 10.31 4.65
N VAL A 118 0.02 11.53 5.12
CA VAL A 118 1.08 12.46 5.52
C VAL A 118 1.35 12.28 7.01
N SER A 119 2.61 12.03 7.38
CA SER A 119 3.07 11.98 8.77
C SER A 119 4.25 12.90 8.96
N ASP A 120 4.32 13.57 10.11
CA ASP A 120 5.47 14.37 10.49
C ASP A 120 6.68 13.45 10.80
N VAL A 121 7.88 13.94 10.56
CA VAL A 121 9.11 13.18 10.70
C VAL A 121 10.01 13.80 11.77
N LYS A 122 10.56 12.95 12.63
CA LYS A 122 11.66 13.28 13.56
C LYS A 122 12.87 12.41 13.26
N PHE A 123 14.03 12.99 13.44
CA PHE A 123 15.32 12.33 13.26
C PHE A 123 15.91 11.95 14.64
N LEU A 124 16.33 10.71 14.80
CA LEU A 124 16.81 10.15 16.04
C LEU A 124 18.25 9.65 15.90
N GLU A 125 19.03 9.79 16.99
CA GLU A 125 20.37 9.22 17.08
C GLU A 125 20.34 7.68 17.11
N PRO A 126 21.37 7.01 16.59
CA PRO A 126 21.45 5.55 16.53
C PRO A 126 21.24 4.83 17.87
N GLY A 127 21.71 5.42 18.97
CA GLY A 127 21.61 4.82 20.32
C GLY A 127 20.22 4.89 20.96
N SER A 128 19.33 5.75 20.47
CA SER A 128 18.03 5.97 21.11
C SER A 128 16.99 4.88 20.83
N LEU A 129 17.18 4.09 19.77
CA LEU A 129 16.25 3.03 19.33
C LEU A 129 16.74 1.61 19.62
N ALA A 130 18.04 1.40 19.87
CA ALA A 130 18.61 0.06 20.08
C ALA A 130 17.93 -0.74 21.20
N ALA A 131 17.34 -0.05 22.18
CA ALA A 131 16.61 -0.67 23.28
C ALA A 131 15.15 -1.05 22.94
N ARG A 132 14.63 -0.73 21.74
CA ARG A 132 13.23 -0.92 21.37
C ARG A 132 13.01 -1.83 20.14
N LEU A 133 14.09 -2.28 19.49
CA LEU A 133 13.96 -3.20 18.36
C LEU A 133 13.76 -4.63 18.88
N PRO A 134 12.83 -5.41 18.32
CA PRO A 134 12.74 -6.83 18.62
C PRO A 134 14.04 -7.54 18.22
N PRO A 135 14.41 -8.64 18.91
CA PRO A 135 15.55 -9.43 18.51
C PRO A 135 15.41 -9.90 17.06
N PRO A 136 16.52 -10.07 16.32
CA PRO A 136 16.47 -10.54 14.93
C PRO A 136 15.71 -11.85 14.83
N SER A 137 14.93 -12.00 13.77
CA SER A 137 14.16 -13.21 13.46
C SER A 137 15.06 -14.44 13.39
N PRO A 138 14.55 -15.65 13.72
CA PRO A 138 15.33 -16.87 13.65
C PRO A 138 15.87 -17.11 12.24
N MET A 139 17.02 -17.74 12.16
CA MET A 139 17.76 -18.02 10.93
C MET A 139 16.92 -18.78 9.90
N GLU A 140 16.93 -18.33 8.64
CA GLU A 140 16.46 -19.10 7.50
C GLU A 140 17.49 -20.17 7.16
N GLY A 141 17.06 -21.43 7.05
CA GLY A 141 17.87 -22.54 6.61
C GLY A 141 17.50 -22.95 5.18
N ASP A 142 18.47 -23.08 4.31
CA ASP A 142 18.28 -23.71 3.00
C ASP A 142 18.33 -25.23 3.14
N ILE A 143 17.37 -25.93 2.56
CA ILE A 143 17.38 -27.39 2.45
C ILE A 143 17.97 -27.75 1.08
N ALA A 144 19.14 -28.37 1.07
CA ALA A 144 19.74 -28.93 -0.12
C ALA A 144 19.65 -30.46 -0.05
N ILE A 145 19.61 -31.13 -1.20
CA ILE A 145 19.72 -32.60 -1.29
C ILE A 145 21.16 -32.92 -1.62
N SER A 146 21.83 -33.75 -0.78
CA SER A 146 23.18 -34.24 -1.04
C SER A 146 23.19 -35.24 -2.19
N GLU A 147 24.37 -35.54 -2.76
CA GLU A 147 24.54 -36.48 -3.87
C GLU A 147 24.01 -37.90 -3.57
N ASP A 148 23.92 -38.27 -2.29
CA ASP A 148 23.36 -39.51 -1.78
C ASP A 148 21.86 -39.45 -1.48
N GLY A 149 21.17 -38.36 -1.89
CA GLY A 149 19.71 -38.21 -1.79
C GLY A 149 19.21 -37.88 -0.37
N LYS A 150 20.08 -37.51 0.57
CA LYS A 150 19.69 -37.14 1.92
C LYS A 150 19.49 -35.62 2.05
N PRO A 151 18.47 -35.16 2.78
CA PRO A 151 18.32 -33.75 3.03
C PRO A 151 19.44 -33.23 3.93
N VAL A 152 20.20 -32.26 3.44
CA VAL A 152 21.21 -31.53 4.20
C VAL A 152 20.64 -30.14 4.49
N VAL A 153 20.43 -29.82 5.76
CA VAL A 153 20.04 -28.47 6.20
C VAL A 153 21.33 -27.68 6.35
N THR A 154 21.62 -26.82 5.40
CA THR A 154 22.73 -25.87 5.51
C THR A 154 22.22 -24.60 6.18
N ILE A 155 22.54 -24.42 7.45
CA ILE A 155 22.27 -23.17 8.15
C ILE A 155 23.34 -22.20 7.70
N ARG A 156 23.01 -21.25 6.85
CA ARG A 156 23.88 -20.13 6.54
C ARG A 156 23.88 -19.19 7.73
N PRO A 157 25.04 -18.75 8.24
CA PRO A 157 25.06 -17.64 9.16
C PRO A 157 24.36 -16.45 8.49
N PRO A 158 23.49 -15.71 9.21
CA PRO A 158 22.89 -14.52 8.64
C PRO A 158 24.01 -13.61 8.10
N PRO A 159 23.80 -12.91 6.98
CA PRO A 159 24.77 -11.91 6.54
C PRO A 159 25.03 -10.97 7.71
N PRO A 160 26.26 -10.48 7.88
CA PRO A 160 26.56 -9.54 8.95
C PRO A 160 25.53 -8.42 8.89
N PRO A 161 24.94 -8.03 10.04
CA PRO A 161 23.93 -6.98 10.05
C PRO A 161 24.49 -5.76 9.32
N ALA A 162 23.72 -5.20 8.40
CA ALA A 162 24.09 -3.94 7.78
C ALA A 162 24.44 -2.94 8.90
N PRO A 163 25.51 -2.13 8.72
CA PRO A 163 25.83 -1.14 9.75
C PRO A 163 24.57 -0.32 10.03
N PRO A 164 24.25 -0.08 11.30
CA PRO A 164 23.05 0.65 11.67
C PRO A 164 23.06 2.00 10.94
N PRO A 165 21.94 2.45 10.40
CA PRO A 165 21.85 3.74 9.73
C PRO A 165 22.31 4.82 10.72
N ALA A 166 23.07 5.81 10.23
CA ALA A 166 23.59 6.88 11.05
C ALA A 166 22.49 7.75 11.71
N VAL A 167 21.27 7.66 11.18
CA VAL A 167 20.06 8.34 11.68
C VAL A 167 18.84 7.48 11.42
N TYR A 168 17.97 7.40 12.40
CA TYR A 168 16.65 6.79 12.25
C TYR A 168 15.59 7.85 12.04
N ILE A 169 14.58 7.52 11.22
CA ILE A 169 13.39 8.32 11.04
C ILE A 169 12.26 7.73 11.89
N LEU A 170 11.63 8.59 12.68
CA LEU A 170 10.40 8.29 13.40
C LEU A 170 9.27 9.16 12.84
N THR A 171 8.18 8.54 12.45
CA THR A 171 6.93 9.27 12.18
C THR A 171 6.27 9.62 13.50
N VAL A 172 5.90 10.90 13.67
CA VAL A 172 5.34 11.44 14.90
C VAL A 172 4.06 12.22 14.61
N GLY A 173 3.31 12.51 15.68
CA GLY A 173 2.06 13.26 15.57
C GLY A 173 0.93 12.44 14.96
N GLU A 174 -0.18 13.10 14.73
CA GLU A 174 -1.35 12.50 14.08
C GLU A 174 -1.16 12.49 12.56
N PRO A 175 -1.30 11.32 11.89
CA PRO A 175 -1.31 11.25 10.44
C PRO A 175 -2.53 12.01 9.90
N ARG A 176 -2.43 12.49 8.68
CA ARG A 176 -3.52 13.14 7.93
C ARG A 176 -3.47 12.70 6.48
N ASN A 177 -4.62 12.55 5.87
CA ASN A 177 -4.68 12.06 4.50
C ASN A 177 -4.90 13.23 3.54
N SER A 178 -4.39 13.09 2.33
CA SER A 178 -4.46 14.10 1.29
C SER A 178 -4.66 13.45 -0.07
N VAL A 179 -5.36 14.16 -0.95
CA VAL A 179 -5.53 13.78 -2.35
C VAL A 179 -4.96 14.91 -3.21
N TYR A 180 -3.98 14.60 -4.04
CA TYR A 180 -3.34 15.53 -4.96
C TYR A 180 -3.74 15.21 -6.40
N LEU A 181 -4.00 16.23 -7.20
CA LEU A 181 -4.19 16.11 -8.63
C LEU A 181 -3.00 16.76 -9.34
N LEU A 182 -2.30 15.98 -10.15
CA LEU A 182 -1.13 16.43 -10.88
C LEU A 182 -1.45 16.53 -12.38
N ASP A 183 -0.91 17.53 -13.05
CA ASP A 183 -0.94 17.64 -14.50
C ASP A 183 0.03 16.62 -15.15
N PRO A 184 0.01 16.47 -16.49
CA PRO A 184 0.92 15.58 -17.19
C PRO A 184 2.41 15.90 -17.00
N ASP A 185 2.75 17.11 -16.58
CA ASP A 185 4.11 17.56 -16.35
C ASP A 185 4.51 17.46 -14.85
N GLY A 186 3.66 16.82 -14.04
CA GLY A 186 3.91 16.55 -12.63
C GLY A 186 3.64 17.73 -11.71
N ARG A 187 3.06 18.83 -12.18
CA ARG A 187 2.72 19.97 -11.33
C ARG A 187 1.40 19.69 -10.60
N THR A 188 1.35 20.04 -9.33
CA THR A 188 0.09 19.96 -8.56
C THR A 188 -0.89 21.00 -9.08
N VAL A 189 -2.03 20.54 -9.61
CA VAL A 189 -3.15 21.38 -10.06
C VAL A 189 -4.01 21.78 -8.88
N SER A 190 -4.30 20.82 -8.00
CA SER A 190 -5.11 21.02 -6.80
C SER A 190 -4.80 19.96 -5.75
N ALA A 191 -5.23 20.22 -4.52
CA ALA A 191 -5.12 19.29 -3.41
C ALA A 191 -6.35 19.39 -2.50
N LEU A 192 -6.74 18.25 -1.93
CA LEU A 192 -7.67 18.14 -0.81
C LEU A 192 -6.88 17.57 0.36
N GLU A 193 -6.57 18.38 1.34
CA GLU A 193 -5.68 18.03 2.44
C GLU A 193 -6.43 17.94 3.78
N GLY A 194 -5.81 17.25 4.76
CA GLY A 194 -6.33 17.18 6.12
C GLY A 194 -7.53 16.26 6.29
N LEU A 195 -7.73 15.31 5.39
CA LEU A 195 -8.80 14.32 5.50
C LEU A 195 -8.53 13.36 6.66
N ALA A 196 -9.58 13.07 7.46
CA ALA A 196 -9.56 12.07 8.53
C ALA A 196 -8.29 12.18 9.41
N PRO A 197 -8.12 13.31 10.16
CA PRO A 197 -6.94 13.50 11.01
C PRO A 197 -6.85 12.42 12.07
N GLY A 198 -5.63 11.89 12.29
CA GLY A 198 -5.37 10.77 13.19
C GLY A 198 -5.58 9.39 12.56
N GLU A 199 -6.04 9.32 11.33
CA GLU A 199 -6.30 8.09 10.59
C GLU A 199 -5.32 7.90 9.43
N ARG A 200 -5.19 6.65 8.95
CA ARG A 200 -4.39 6.30 7.76
C ARG A 200 -5.28 5.74 6.67
N ILE A 201 -4.86 5.88 5.42
CA ILE A 201 -5.53 5.23 4.28
C ILE A 201 -5.26 3.73 4.33
N TYR A 202 -6.32 2.93 4.19
CA TYR A 202 -6.27 1.47 4.11
C TYR A 202 -6.79 0.92 2.78
N ALA A 203 -7.67 1.65 2.10
CA ALA A 203 -8.06 1.34 0.74
C ALA A 203 -8.33 2.62 -0.05
N ALA A 204 -8.05 2.57 -1.34
CA ALA A 204 -8.41 3.61 -2.29
C ALA A 204 -8.91 2.98 -3.58
N ARG A 205 -9.88 3.61 -4.26
CA ARG A 205 -10.36 3.18 -5.57
C ARG A 205 -11.01 4.33 -6.31
N LEU A 206 -10.48 4.63 -7.46
CA LEU A 206 -11.10 5.56 -8.39
C LEU A 206 -12.16 4.82 -9.23
N VAL A 207 -13.39 5.32 -9.22
CA VAL A 207 -14.48 4.85 -10.07
C VAL A 207 -15.02 6.06 -10.81
N GLU A 208 -14.89 6.06 -12.14
CA GLU A 208 -15.20 7.22 -12.98
C GLU A 208 -14.49 8.49 -12.49
N ARG A 209 -15.23 9.42 -11.88
CA ARG A 209 -14.73 10.69 -11.36
C ARG A 209 -14.88 10.81 -9.83
N THR A 210 -15.12 9.69 -9.16
CA THR A 210 -15.23 9.64 -7.70
C THR A 210 -14.13 8.76 -7.14
N LEU A 211 -13.30 9.32 -6.27
CA LEU A 211 -12.33 8.56 -5.50
C LEU A 211 -12.98 8.09 -4.19
N TYR A 212 -13.07 6.78 -4.03
CA TYR A 212 -13.47 6.14 -2.78
C TYR A 212 -12.23 5.86 -1.96
N LEU A 213 -12.25 6.29 -0.68
CA LEU A 213 -11.10 6.20 0.20
C LEU A 213 -11.55 5.72 1.58
N VAL A 214 -10.93 4.66 2.07
CA VAL A 214 -11.13 4.16 3.45
C VAL A 214 -9.98 4.65 4.31
N ALA A 215 -10.32 5.35 5.38
CA ALA A 215 -9.37 5.71 6.43
C ALA A 215 -9.74 4.99 7.74
N TYR A 216 -8.79 4.72 8.63
CA TYR A 216 -9.05 3.94 9.85
C TYR A 216 -8.22 4.41 11.05
N ARG A 217 -8.92 4.48 12.20
CA ARG A 217 -8.33 4.51 13.54
C ARG A 217 -9.11 3.63 14.53
N GLN A 218 -10.43 3.74 14.56
CA GLN A 218 -11.35 2.95 15.42
C GLN A 218 -12.68 2.63 14.74
N VAL A 219 -13.15 3.47 13.84
CA VAL A 219 -14.38 3.28 13.03
C VAL A 219 -14.06 3.80 11.64
N ASP A 220 -14.26 2.96 10.62
CA ASP A 220 -13.85 3.25 9.25
C ASP A 220 -14.84 4.15 8.51
N PRO A 221 -14.50 5.38 8.17
CA PRO A 221 -15.23 6.09 7.15
C PRO A 221 -14.78 5.65 5.74
N LEU A 222 -15.74 5.23 4.92
CA LEU A 222 -15.61 5.20 3.47
C LEU A 222 -16.00 6.59 2.94
N PHE A 223 -15.04 7.36 2.47
CA PHE A 223 -15.28 8.65 1.85
C PHE A 223 -15.56 8.51 0.36
N ALA A 224 -16.45 9.35 -0.16
CA ALA A 224 -16.59 9.63 -1.58
C ALA A 224 -16.08 11.04 -1.88
N ILE A 225 -15.07 11.14 -2.72
CA ILE A 225 -14.41 12.40 -3.09
C ILE A 225 -14.68 12.68 -4.56
N ASP A 226 -15.32 13.80 -4.84
CA ASP A 226 -15.63 14.27 -6.20
C ASP A 226 -14.38 14.85 -6.86
N LEU A 227 -14.07 14.33 -8.03
CA LEU A 227 -13.00 14.78 -8.90
C LEU A 227 -13.53 15.25 -10.26
N SER A 228 -14.82 15.56 -10.37
CA SER A 228 -15.46 16.05 -11.60
C SER A 228 -14.88 17.40 -12.02
N ASP A 229 -14.63 18.28 -11.04
CA ASP A 229 -13.80 19.46 -11.19
C ASP A 229 -12.42 19.18 -10.58
N VAL A 230 -11.45 18.91 -11.46
CA VAL A 230 -10.07 18.59 -11.04
C VAL A 230 -9.35 19.74 -10.36
N THR A 231 -9.88 20.96 -10.40
CA THR A 231 -9.34 22.15 -9.70
C THR A 231 -9.91 22.32 -8.29
N GLN A 232 -11.03 21.65 -7.98
CA GLN A 232 -11.74 21.75 -6.72
C GLN A 232 -12.23 20.39 -6.21
N PRO A 233 -11.32 19.46 -5.85
CA PRO A 233 -11.71 18.19 -5.26
C PRO A 233 -12.43 18.42 -3.94
N LYS A 234 -13.52 17.69 -3.69
CA LYS A 234 -14.33 17.86 -2.47
C LYS A 234 -14.94 16.54 -2.00
N VAL A 235 -15.14 16.43 -0.69
CA VAL A 235 -15.88 15.31 -0.09
C VAL A 235 -17.37 15.47 -0.41
N LEU A 236 -17.98 14.46 -1.02
CA LEU A 236 -19.42 14.38 -1.29
C LEU A 236 -20.18 13.77 -0.12
N GLY A 237 -19.60 12.78 0.52
CA GLY A 237 -20.20 12.09 1.65
C GLY A 237 -19.25 11.06 2.23
N PHE A 238 -19.67 10.46 3.32
CA PHE A 238 -18.98 9.33 3.92
C PHE A 238 -19.96 8.36 4.58
N LEU A 239 -19.52 7.10 4.71
CA LEU A 239 -20.24 6.04 5.40
C LEU A 239 -19.34 5.47 6.48
N LYS A 240 -19.81 5.42 7.73
CA LYS A 240 -19.13 4.68 8.80
C LYS A 240 -19.37 3.20 8.64
N ILE A 241 -18.31 2.41 8.59
CA ILE A 241 -18.36 0.97 8.36
C ILE A 241 -17.79 0.27 9.59
N PRO A 242 -18.48 -0.72 10.18
CA PRO A 242 -17.89 -1.59 11.19
C PRO A 242 -16.86 -2.52 10.56
N GLY A 243 -15.64 -2.55 11.11
CA GLY A 243 -14.51 -3.33 10.62
C GLY A 243 -13.59 -2.51 9.70
N LEU A 244 -12.46 -3.06 9.34
CA LEU A 244 -11.44 -2.44 8.48
C LEU A 244 -11.52 -2.99 7.07
N LEU A 245 -11.72 -2.13 6.07
CA LEU A 245 -11.63 -2.51 4.65
C LEU A 245 -10.24 -2.21 4.11
N GLU A 246 -9.56 -3.25 3.62
CA GLU A 246 -8.22 -3.17 3.04
C GLU A 246 -8.23 -3.25 1.51
N TYR A 247 -9.32 -3.73 0.92
CA TYR A 247 -9.46 -3.82 -0.54
C TYR A 247 -10.86 -3.39 -1.00
N LEU A 248 -10.90 -2.61 -2.08
CA LEU A 248 -12.13 -2.18 -2.77
C LEU A 248 -12.08 -2.61 -4.23
N HIS A 249 -13.17 -3.21 -4.71
CA HIS A 249 -13.34 -3.65 -6.10
C HIS A 249 -14.61 -3.04 -6.72
N PRO A 250 -14.51 -2.29 -7.82
CA PRO A 250 -15.69 -1.85 -8.56
C PRO A 250 -16.44 -3.06 -9.13
N VAL A 251 -17.75 -3.10 -8.92
CA VAL A 251 -18.62 -4.12 -9.50
C VAL A 251 -19.26 -3.55 -10.75
N ASP A 252 -20.54 -3.45 -10.79
CA ASP A 252 -21.34 -2.84 -11.86
C ASP A 252 -22.33 -1.84 -11.24
N GLY A 253 -22.98 -1.02 -12.06
CA GLY A 253 -24.14 -0.21 -11.66
C GLY A 253 -23.93 0.68 -10.44
N GLY A 254 -22.73 1.19 -10.23
CA GLY A 254 -22.43 2.06 -9.07
C GLY A 254 -22.34 1.30 -7.76
N ARG A 255 -21.77 0.09 -7.77
CA ARG A 255 -21.53 -0.72 -6.57
C ARG A 255 -20.03 -1.00 -6.37
N LEU A 256 -19.62 -1.07 -5.09
CA LEU A 256 -18.30 -1.50 -4.66
C LEU A 256 -18.39 -2.74 -3.80
N LEU A 257 -17.51 -3.70 -4.02
CA LEU A 257 -17.26 -4.82 -3.13
C LEU A 257 -16.04 -4.49 -2.28
N GLY A 258 -16.18 -4.54 -0.95
CA GLY A 258 -15.08 -4.38 -0.01
C GLY A 258 -14.70 -5.72 0.62
N VAL A 259 -13.41 -5.95 0.82
CA VAL A 259 -12.88 -7.07 1.62
C VAL A 259 -11.98 -6.49 2.70
N GLY A 260 -12.14 -6.98 3.92
CA GLY A 260 -11.40 -6.44 5.03
C GLY A 260 -11.44 -7.28 6.29
N THR A 261 -10.78 -6.81 7.32
CA THR A 261 -10.73 -7.44 8.65
C THR A 261 -11.94 -7.05 9.48
N TYR A 262 -12.55 -8.02 10.14
CA TYR A 262 -13.64 -7.80 11.08
C TYR A 262 -13.58 -8.81 12.22
N GLU A 263 -13.52 -8.31 13.46
CA GLU A 263 -13.34 -9.15 14.65
C GLU A 263 -12.13 -10.11 14.50
N GLN A 264 -12.35 -11.41 14.64
CA GLN A 264 -11.34 -12.46 14.47
C GLN A 264 -11.38 -13.11 13.08
N GLY A 265 -11.71 -12.36 12.04
CA GLY A 265 -11.85 -12.91 10.69
C GLY A 265 -11.92 -11.85 9.62
N ILE A 266 -12.68 -12.15 8.56
CA ILE A 266 -12.84 -11.24 7.43
C ILE A 266 -14.33 -10.86 7.25
N LYS A 267 -14.53 -9.69 6.68
CA LYS A 267 -15.81 -9.19 6.17
C LYS A 267 -15.71 -8.96 4.67
N ILE A 268 -16.73 -9.40 3.95
CA ILE A 268 -16.97 -9.10 2.55
C ILE A 268 -18.25 -8.27 2.51
N ALA A 269 -18.19 -7.04 2.03
CA ALA A 269 -19.32 -6.12 2.06
C ALA A 269 -19.61 -5.56 0.67
N LEU A 270 -20.88 -5.41 0.33
CA LEU A 270 -21.35 -4.78 -0.89
C LEU A 270 -21.94 -3.42 -0.57
N PHE A 271 -21.46 -2.39 -1.26
CA PHE A 271 -21.89 -1.01 -1.09
C PHE A 271 -22.60 -0.49 -2.33
N ASP A 272 -23.68 0.27 -2.11
CA ASP A 272 -24.27 1.13 -3.11
C ASP A 272 -23.56 2.49 -3.08
N VAL A 273 -22.92 2.82 -4.17
CA VAL A 273 -22.19 4.07 -4.38
C VAL A 273 -22.75 4.87 -5.58
N SER A 274 -23.92 4.46 -6.09
CA SER A 274 -24.59 5.14 -7.21
C SER A 274 -24.95 6.59 -6.91
N LYS A 275 -25.12 6.91 -5.62
CA LYS A 275 -25.28 8.28 -5.09
C LYS A 275 -24.16 8.55 -4.10
N PRO A 276 -23.03 9.14 -4.52
CA PRO A 276 -21.87 9.37 -3.66
C PRO A 276 -22.14 10.22 -2.41
N THR A 277 -23.24 10.98 -2.39
CA THR A 277 -23.71 11.73 -1.21
C THR A 277 -24.50 10.88 -0.21
N GLN A 278 -24.87 9.65 -0.58
CA GLN A 278 -25.72 8.74 0.20
C GLN A 278 -25.21 7.31 0.13
N LEU A 279 -23.94 7.11 0.50
CA LEU A 279 -23.32 5.79 0.54
C LEU A 279 -24.06 4.88 1.51
N ARG A 280 -24.22 3.62 1.15
CA ARG A 280 -24.82 2.62 2.05
C ARG A 280 -24.23 1.22 1.83
N GLU A 281 -24.14 0.45 2.91
CA GLU A 281 -23.86 -0.97 2.83
C GLU A 281 -25.17 -1.70 2.47
N ILE A 282 -25.15 -2.49 1.40
CA ILE A 282 -26.30 -3.26 0.92
C ILE A 282 -26.41 -4.59 1.68
N SER A 283 -25.28 -5.28 1.79
CA SER A 283 -25.18 -6.57 2.47
C SER A 283 -23.74 -6.92 2.78
N ASN A 284 -23.54 -7.83 3.71
CA ASN A 284 -22.20 -8.36 4.00
C ASN A 284 -22.25 -9.87 4.29
N ILE A 285 -21.09 -10.49 4.24
CA ILE A 285 -20.79 -11.84 4.69
C ILE A 285 -19.56 -11.74 5.58
N THR A 286 -19.60 -12.37 6.75
CA THR A 286 -18.44 -12.49 7.65
C THR A 286 -18.01 -13.95 7.73
N ALA A 287 -16.70 -14.17 7.79
CA ALA A 287 -16.11 -15.48 8.05
C ALA A 287 -15.12 -15.34 9.21
N THR A 288 -15.37 -16.08 10.29
CA THR A 288 -14.61 -16.01 11.53
C THR A 288 -13.47 -17.03 11.57
N ASN A 289 -12.42 -16.74 12.35
CA ASN A 289 -11.23 -17.58 12.52
C ASN A 289 -10.51 -17.91 11.21
N VAL A 290 -10.54 -16.97 10.26
CA VAL A 290 -9.83 -17.03 8.98
C VAL A 290 -9.16 -15.70 8.68
N LEU A 291 -8.06 -15.77 7.91
CA LEU A 291 -7.42 -14.63 7.28
C LEU A 291 -7.47 -14.79 5.77
N SER A 292 -7.41 -13.69 5.04
CA SER A 292 -7.37 -13.73 3.58
C SER A 292 -6.10 -13.08 3.05
N PRO A 293 -5.42 -13.69 2.07
CA PRO A 293 -4.32 -13.02 1.39
C PRO A 293 -4.75 -11.74 0.65
N VAL A 294 -6.04 -11.56 0.36
CA VAL A 294 -6.58 -10.33 -0.27
C VAL A 294 -6.28 -9.08 0.56
N LEU A 295 -6.14 -9.22 1.89
CA LEU A 295 -5.88 -8.09 2.80
C LEU A 295 -4.52 -7.41 2.55
N TYR A 296 -3.54 -8.15 2.02
CA TYR A 296 -2.18 -7.65 1.73
C TYR A 296 -1.76 -7.85 0.28
N ASP A 297 -2.49 -8.67 -0.49
CA ASP A 297 -2.22 -8.92 -1.91
C ASP A 297 -3.53 -9.01 -2.70
N HIS A 298 -3.90 -7.92 -3.33
CA HIS A 298 -5.12 -7.81 -4.11
C HIS A 298 -5.22 -8.79 -5.29
N HIS A 299 -4.08 -9.34 -5.79
CA HIS A 299 -4.09 -10.36 -6.84
C HIS A 299 -4.66 -11.70 -6.36
N ALA A 300 -4.84 -11.88 -5.06
CA ALA A 300 -5.55 -13.04 -4.51
C ALA A 300 -7.06 -12.97 -4.76
N PHE A 301 -7.60 -11.75 -4.95
CA PHE A 301 -9.01 -11.55 -5.27
C PHE A 301 -9.27 -11.77 -6.75
N ALA A 302 -10.33 -12.50 -7.09
CA ALA A 302 -10.80 -12.62 -8.47
C ALA A 302 -12.32 -12.36 -8.54
N TYR A 303 -12.75 -11.60 -9.56
CA TYR A 303 -14.16 -11.34 -9.82
C TYR A 303 -14.48 -11.54 -11.30
N SER A 304 -15.60 -12.20 -11.56
CA SER A 304 -16.16 -12.36 -12.90
C SER A 304 -17.50 -11.65 -13.00
N PRO A 305 -17.59 -10.52 -13.74
CA PRO A 305 -18.86 -9.85 -13.98
C PRO A 305 -19.88 -10.77 -14.69
N LYS A 306 -19.42 -11.62 -15.65
CA LYS A 306 -20.24 -12.56 -16.40
C LYS A 306 -20.93 -13.59 -15.48
N LEU A 307 -20.19 -14.10 -14.50
CA LEU A 307 -20.72 -15.09 -13.54
C LEU A 307 -21.31 -14.44 -12.29
N ARG A 308 -21.10 -13.12 -12.13
CA ARG A 308 -21.43 -12.38 -10.89
C ARG A 308 -20.82 -13.04 -9.65
N LEU A 309 -19.61 -13.55 -9.79
CA LEU A 309 -18.94 -14.40 -8.81
C LEU A 309 -17.61 -13.81 -8.39
N ALA A 310 -17.42 -13.63 -7.09
CA ALA A 310 -16.16 -13.31 -6.47
C ALA A 310 -15.55 -14.56 -5.82
N LEU A 311 -14.26 -14.74 -5.96
CA LEU A 311 -13.48 -15.80 -5.34
C LEU A 311 -12.47 -15.18 -4.38
N ILE A 312 -12.59 -15.53 -3.10
CA ILE A 312 -11.79 -15.00 -2.01
C ILE A 312 -11.10 -16.15 -1.29
N PRO A 313 -9.79 -16.37 -1.52
CA PRO A 313 -9.02 -17.33 -0.75
C PRO A 313 -8.97 -16.93 0.72
N VAL A 314 -9.11 -17.92 1.60
CA VAL A 314 -8.99 -17.78 3.05
C VAL A 314 -8.18 -18.92 3.63
N ALA A 315 -7.42 -18.65 4.66
CA ALA A 315 -6.69 -19.63 5.44
C ALA A 315 -7.19 -19.61 6.89
N SER A 316 -7.43 -20.79 7.46
CA SER A 316 -7.71 -20.93 8.89
C SER A 316 -6.39 -21.09 9.67
N TRP A 317 -6.44 -20.94 10.98
CA TRP A 317 -5.33 -21.22 11.90
C TRP A 317 -4.89 -22.71 11.88
N ARG A 318 -5.72 -23.60 11.34
CA ARG A 318 -5.35 -24.98 11.03
C ARG A 318 -4.76 -25.03 9.62
N PRO A 319 -3.91 -26.00 9.27
CA PRO A 319 -3.29 -26.09 7.94
C PRO A 319 -4.30 -26.47 6.86
N ALA A 320 -5.38 -25.73 6.73
CA ALA A 320 -6.43 -25.88 5.74
C ALA A 320 -6.75 -24.51 5.13
N GLY A 321 -6.71 -24.44 3.81
CA GLY A 321 -7.14 -23.28 3.05
C GLY A 321 -8.46 -23.54 2.35
N TYR A 322 -9.24 -22.50 2.18
CA TYR A 322 -10.52 -22.53 1.49
C TYR A 322 -10.60 -21.37 0.51
N VAL A 323 -11.52 -21.48 -0.46
CA VAL A 323 -11.89 -20.34 -1.30
C VAL A 323 -13.39 -20.11 -1.12
N LEU A 324 -13.75 -18.93 -0.66
CA LEU A 324 -15.14 -18.50 -0.59
C LEU A 324 -15.58 -18.08 -2.00
N ALA A 325 -16.59 -18.76 -2.53
CA ALA A 325 -17.24 -18.40 -3.78
C ALA A 325 -18.50 -17.60 -3.43
N VAL A 326 -18.42 -16.27 -3.65
CA VAL A 326 -19.48 -15.33 -3.25
C VAL A 326 -20.17 -14.80 -4.50
N GLU A 327 -21.46 -15.03 -4.59
CA GLU A 327 -22.30 -14.42 -5.64
C GLU A 327 -22.57 -12.96 -5.30
N VAL A 328 -22.34 -12.09 -6.29
CA VAL A 328 -22.54 -10.64 -6.19
C VAL A 328 -23.79 -10.26 -6.96
N GLY A 329 -24.94 -10.53 -6.34
CA GLY A 329 -26.26 -10.16 -6.82
C GLY A 329 -26.72 -8.80 -6.33
N ASP A 330 -28.03 -8.63 -6.13
CA ASP A 330 -28.56 -7.46 -5.43
C ASP A 330 -28.12 -7.43 -3.96
N ARG A 331 -27.82 -8.59 -3.44
CA ARG A 331 -27.16 -8.84 -2.15
C ARG A 331 -26.06 -9.89 -2.35
N LEU A 332 -25.15 -9.99 -1.39
CA LEU A 332 -24.15 -11.06 -1.37
C LEU A 332 -24.80 -12.36 -0.92
N SER A 333 -24.43 -13.46 -1.55
CA SER A 333 -24.74 -14.81 -1.06
C SER A 333 -23.52 -15.72 -1.17
N LEU A 334 -23.27 -16.53 -0.15
CA LEU A 334 -22.22 -17.54 -0.18
C LEU A 334 -22.68 -18.74 -1.03
N ARG A 335 -22.13 -18.89 -2.22
CA ARG A 335 -22.51 -19.95 -3.16
C ARG A 335 -21.81 -21.27 -2.85
N ALA A 336 -20.53 -21.20 -2.44
CA ALA A 336 -19.77 -22.38 -2.04
C ALA A 336 -18.57 -22.01 -1.14
N VAL A 337 -18.15 -22.97 -0.32
CA VAL A 337 -16.86 -23.00 0.35
C VAL A 337 -16.04 -24.12 -0.28
N ILE A 338 -15.04 -23.78 -1.07
CA ILE A 338 -14.21 -24.73 -1.80
C ILE A 338 -13.03 -25.10 -0.93
N ASN A 339 -12.84 -26.39 -0.66
CA ASN A 339 -11.67 -26.88 0.08
C ASN A 339 -10.45 -26.92 -0.87
N ALA A 340 -9.67 -25.85 -0.87
CA ALA A 340 -8.47 -25.69 -1.66
C ALA A 340 -7.55 -24.67 -1.00
N THR A 341 -6.30 -25.04 -0.71
CA THR A 341 -5.28 -24.12 -0.18
C THR A 341 -4.71 -23.29 -1.33
N ALA A 342 -5.53 -22.37 -1.82
CA ALA A 342 -5.19 -21.52 -2.97
C ALA A 342 -4.73 -20.13 -2.52
N HIS A 343 -3.76 -19.57 -3.24
CA HIS A 343 -3.28 -18.20 -3.08
C HIS A 343 -3.80 -17.28 -4.19
N ARG A 344 -4.23 -17.88 -5.32
CA ARG A 344 -4.73 -17.16 -6.50
C ARG A 344 -5.95 -17.88 -7.06
N ALA A 345 -6.85 -17.10 -7.66
CA ALA A 345 -7.97 -17.58 -8.42
C ALA A 345 -8.00 -16.88 -9.78
N PHE A 346 -8.37 -17.60 -10.83
CA PHE A 346 -8.48 -17.07 -12.19
C PHE A 346 -9.75 -17.55 -12.86
N PHE A 347 -10.42 -16.65 -13.57
CA PHE A 347 -11.50 -16.99 -14.49
C PHE A 347 -10.93 -17.13 -15.90
N GLY A 348 -10.80 -18.36 -16.38
CA GLY A 348 -10.48 -18.63 -17.77
C GLY A 348 -11.71 -18.55 -18.68
N ARG A 349 -11.54 -18.86 -19.97
CA ARG A 349 -12.63 -18.83 -20.96
C ARG A 349 -13.80 -19.74 -20.56
N ASP A 350 -13.52 -20.99 -20.16
CA ASP A 350 -14.50 -22.04 -19.92
C ASP A 350 -14.38 -22.71 -18.55
N ALA A 351 -13.49 -22.19 -17.69
CA ALA A 351 -13.19 -22.80 -16.40
C ALA A 351 -12.69 -21.79 -15.38
N ILE A 352 -12.81 -22.14 -14.12
CA ILE A 352 -12.23 -21.45 -12.98
C ILE A 352 -10.98 -22.24 -12.57
N TYR A 353 -9.89 -21.54 -12.32
CA TYR A 353 -8.64 -22.12 -11.84
C TYR A 353 -8.30 -21.56 -10.49
N LEU A 354 -8.01 -22.43 -9.53
CA LEU A 354 -7.44 -22.08 -8.24
C LEU A 354 -6.00 -22.56 -8.21
N VAL A 355 -5.09 -21.69 -7.78
CA VAL A 355 -3.65 -21.98 -7.74
C VAL A 355 -3.14 -21.80 -6.33
N GLY A 356 -2.50 -22.86 -5.82
CA GLY A 356 -1.86 -22.88 -4.52
C GLY A 356 -0.57 -23.68 -4.58
N GLY A 357 0.34 -23.47 -3.68
CA GLY A 357 1.59 -24.22 -3.49
C GLY A 357 2.04 -25.06 -4.69
N ALA A 358 1.83 -26.37 -4.57
CA ALA A 358 2.15 -27.34 -5.61
C ALA A 358 0.94 -27.85 -6.41
N GLN A 359 -0.22 -27.20 -6.32
CA GLN A 359 -1.46 -27.70 -6.94
C GLN A 359 -2.21 -26.64 -7.72
N ILE A 360 -2.84 -27.08 -8.81
CA ILE A 360 -3.84 -26.32 -9.57
C ILE A 360 -5.14 -27.12 -9.59
N TRP A 361 -6.22 -26.51 -9.16
CA TRP A 361 -7.57 -27.07 -9.24
C TRP A 361 -8.34 -26.39 -10.36
N LYS A 362 -9.03 -27.19 -11.17
CA LYS A 362 -9.91 -26.73 -12.24
C LYS A 362 -11.36 -27.01 -11.88
N TYR A 363 -12.21 -25.97 -12.00
CA TYR A 363 -13.65 -26.04 -11.77
C TYR A 363 -14.40 -25.58 -13.01
N ALA A 364 -15.58 -26.16 -13.22
CA ALA A 364 -16.56 -25.62 -14.17
C ALA A 364 -17.21 -24.33 -13.61
N ALA A 365 -17.96 -23.61 -14.43
CA ALA A 365 -18.61 -22.37 -14.02
C ALA A 365 -19.67 -22.57 -12.90
N ASP A 366 -20.20 -23.77 -12.76
CA ASP A 366 -21.14 -24.19 -11.70
C ASP A 366 -20.42 -24.58 -10.38
N LEU A 367 -19.11 -24.40 -10.31
CA LEU A 367 -18.23 -24.74 -9.18
C LEU A 367 -18.03 -26.26 -8.96
N ARG A 368 -18.42 -27.09 -9.92
CA ARG A 368 -18.09 -28.51 -9.88
C ARG A 368 -16.62 -28.71 -10.24
N GLN A 369 -15.88 -29.42 -9.40
CA GLN A 369 -14.47 -29.72 -9.67
C GLN A 369 -14.34 -30.63 -10.89
N VAL A 370 -13.46 -30.26 -11.81
CA VAL A 370 -13.21 -30.99 -13.07
C VAL A 370 -11.90 -31.76 -13.02
N ALA A 371 -10.85 -31.14 -12.47
CA ALA A 371 -9.52 -31.74 -12.40
C ALA A 371 -8.70 -31.13 -11.27
N THR A 372 -7.66 -31.85 -10.86
CA THR A 372 -6.56 -31.37 -10.04
C THR A 372 -5.26 -31.79 -10.68
N THR A 373 -4.29 -30.90 -10.73
CA THR A 373 -2.95 -31.15 -11.28
C THR A 373 -1.92 -30.75 -10.22
N GLU A 374 -0.97 -31.62 -9.97
CA GLU A 374 0.20 -31.30 -9.16
C GLU A 374 1.28 -30.65 -10.02
N LEU A 375 1.87 -29.57 -9.52
CA LEU A 375 3.05 -28.94 -10.11
C LEU A 375 4.29 -29.69 -9.60
N ARG A 376 5.07 -30.22 -10.54
CA ARG A 376 6.35 -30.91 -10.25
C ARG A 376 7.51 -29.94 -10.29
#